data_caa2977adb6a6749179bb64f0f940b2d
#
_entry.id   caa2977adb6a6749179bb64f0f940b2d
#
_cell.length_a   1.000
_cell.length_b   1.000
_cell.length_c   1.000
_cell.angle_alpha   90.00
_cell.angle_beta   90.00
_cell.angle_gamma   90.00
#
_symmetry.space_group_name_H-M   'P 1'
#
loop_
_entity.id
_entity.type
_entity.pdbx_description
1 polymer ?
#
loop_
_entity_poly.entity_id
_entity_poly.type
_entity_poly.pdbx_seq_one_letter_code
_entity_poly.pdbx_strand_id
1 'polypeptide(L)'
;MDIEGFVRARIEDYSYDDLAEILSLRIREYKNISQDNSVEMAKAVIDEVSTTLKLQESDDEFLKEIVNVNKSEVLMGEMGVGSRGAGDFFVHRKIAEIVASTNTASLVNPSEQDDGGVVKSSVSDDEVYITTAVDGIHSRLSEYPFLGGFHVTRATLRDVCVMGADPVAILSDVHLADDGDVAKIFDFTAGVAAVSELVDVPIVAGSTLRVGGDMVLGDRFVSAVGSVGVSPYPPTARKGATEEIGRAHV
;
A
#
# COMPACT_ATOMS: atom_id res chain seq x y z
N MET A 1 -2.70 -12.52 14.99
CA MET A 1 -1.49 -12.97 14.26
C MET A 1 -1.96 -13.56 12.95
N ASP A 2 -1.44 -13.09 11.85
CA ASP A 2 -1.71 -13.69 10.54
C ASP A 2 -0.90 -14.98 10.34
N ILE A 3 -1.22 -15.74 9.30
CA ILE A 3 -0.58 -17.03 9.08
C ILE A 3 0.87 -16.90 8.59
N GLU A 4 1.20 -15.87 7.87
CA GLU A 4 2.55 -15.57 7.44
C GLU A 4 3.43 -15.17 8.63
N GLY A 5 2.93 -14.31 9.52
CA GLY A 5 3.62 -13.96 10.76
C GLY A 5 3.80 -15.16 11.69
N PHE A 6 2.84 -16.09 11.70
CA PHE A 6 2.98 -17.35 12.44
C PHE A 6 4.16 -18.20 11.91
N VAL A 7 4.29 -18.28 10.57
CA VAL A 7 5.40 -19.00 9.91
C VAL A 7 6.73 -18.29 10.19
N ARG A 8 6.79 -16.97 9.97
CA ARG A 8 8.01 -16.17 10.19
C ARG A 8 8.61 -16.38 11.58
N ALA A 9 7.75 -16.41 12.59
CA ALA A 9 8.20 -16.58 13.98
C ALA A 9 8.70 -17.99 14.30
N ARG A 10 8.59 -18.96 13.39
CA ARG A 10 8.87 -20.39 13.66
C ARG A 10 9.71 -21.10 12.62
N ILE A 11 9.95 -20.48 11.47
CA ILE A 11 10.61 -21.12 10.34
C ILE A 11 12.05 -21.57 10.64
N GLU A 12 12.71 -20.92 11.59
CA GLU A 12 14.05 -21.28 12.02
C GLU A 12 14.05 -22.42 13.08
N ASP A 13 12.93 -22.59 13.81
CA ASP A 13 12.85 -23.51 14.94
C ASP A 13 12.31 -24.91 14.55
N TYR A 14 11.66 -25.03 13.39
CA TYR A 14 10.98 -26.26 12.97
C TYR A 14 11.44 -26.71 11.57
N SER A 15 11.39 -28.03 11.35
CA SER A 15 11.53 -28.55 10.00
C SER A 15 10.35 -28.10 9.10
N TYR A 16 10.54 -28.09 7.79
CA TYR A 16 9.49 -27.73 6.82
C TYR A 16 8.20 -28.56 7.02
N ASP A 17 8.34 -29.88 7.19
CA ASP A 17 7.19 -30.77 7.32
C ASP A 17 6.50 -30.60 8.71
N ASP A 18 7.26 -30.46 9.79
CA ASP A 18 6.69 -30.20 11.13
C ASP A 18 5.95 -28.87 11.15
N LEU A 19 6.53 -27.84 10.57
CA LEU A 19 5.88 -26.52 10.49
C LEU A 19 4.61 -26.56 9.62
N ALA A 20 4.63 -27.32 8.53
CA ALA A 20 3.44 -27.51 7.69
C ALA A 20 2.32 -28.23 8.44
N GLU A 21 2.64 -29.23 9.24
CA GLU A 21 1.65 -29.93 10.06
C GLU A 21 1.04 -29.00 11.12
N ILE A 22 1.88 -28.28 11.86
CA ILE A 22 1.43 -27.32 12.89
C ILE A 22 0.55 -26.23 12.27
N LEU A 23 0.96 -25.67 11.13
CA LEU A 23 0.22 -24.61 10.43
C LEU A 23 -1.11 -25.15 9.87
N SER A 24 -1.12 -26.39 9.35
CA SER A 24 -2.33 -27.02 8.83
C SER A 24 -3.42 -27.15 9.91
N LEU A 25 -3.04 -27.49 11.14
CA LEU A 25 -3.96 -27.52 12.28
C LEU A 25 -4.53 -26.12 12.55
N ARG A 26 -3.70 -25.09 12.52
CA ARG A 26 -4.14 -23.69 12.67
C ARG A 26 -5.12 -23.26 11.59
N ILE A 27 -4.85 -23.57 10.34
CA ILE A 27 -5.72 -23.24 9.19
C ILE A 27 -7.10 -23.88 9.39
N ARG A 28 -7.15 -25.12 9.89
CA ARG A 28 -8.41 -25.85 10.13
C ARG A 28 -9.22 -25.34 11.33
N GLU A 29 -8.63 -24.55 12.22
CA GLU A 29 -9.40 -23.83 13.25
C GLU A 29 -10.35 -22.80 12.64
N TYR A 30 -9.99 -22.23 11.49
CA TYR A 30 -10.74 -21.16 10.83
C TYR A 30 -11.46 -21.61 9.54
N LYS A 31 -11.01 -22.70 8.93
CA LYS A 31 -11.52 -23.18 7.64
C LYS A 31 -12.00 -24.63 7.73
N ASN A 32 -13.20 -24.86 7.22
CA ASN A 32 -13.75 -26.22 7.11
C ASN A 32 -13.23 -26.88 5.80
N ILE A 33 -12.01 -27.40 5.84
CA ILE A 33 -11.33 -28.06 4.70
C ILE A 33 -10.72 -29.39 5.15
N SER A 34 -10.40 -30.26 4.18
CA SER A 34 -9.73 -31.55 4.44
C SER A 34 -8.32 -31.35 5.00
N GLN A 35 -7.79 -32.39 5.64
CA GLN A 35 -6.41 -32.36 6.13
C GLN A 35 -5.42 -32.15 4.99
N ASP A 36 -5.59 -32.88 3.87
CA ASP A 36 -4.69 -32.79 2.73
C ASP A 36 -4.65 -31.37 2.16
N ASN A 37 -5.82 -30.76 1.95
CA ASN A 37 -5.90 -29.37 1.46
C ASN A 37 -5.30 -28.38 2.47
N SER A 38 -5.46 -28.62 3.78
CA SER A 38 -4.87 -27.73 4.79
C SER A 38 -3.34 -27.84 4.84
N VAL A 39 -2.78 -29.02 4.59
CA VAL A 39 -1.32 -29.23 4.49
C VAL A 39 -0.78 -28.56 3.21
N GLU A 40 -1.47 -28.69 2.09
CA GLU A 40 -1.07 -27.99 0.84
C GLU A 40 -1.09 -26.46 1.01
N MET A 41 -2.12 -25.93 1.64
CA MET A 41 -2.18 -24.50 1.98
C MET A 41 -1.04 -24.08 2.90
N ALA A 42 -0.76 -24.88 3.94
CA ALA A 42 0.32 -24.60 4.88
C ALA A 42 1.68 -24.56 4.17
N LYS A 43 1.96 -25.53 3.29
CA LYS A 43 3.18 -25.55 2.48
C LYS A 43 3.29 -24.35 1.58
N ALA A 44 2.20 -23.93 0.93
CA ALA A 44 2.20 -22.74 0.09
C ALA A 44 2.55 -21.46 0.88
N VAL A 45 2.03 -21.30 2.10
CA VAL A 45 2.37 -20.18 2.97
C VAL A 45 3.83 -20.22 3.40
N ILE A 46 4.36 -21.40 3.76
CA ILE A 46 5.77 -21.56 4.13
C ILE A 46 6.69 -21.20 2.95
N ASP A 47 6.35 -21.65 1.74
CA ASP A 47 7.12 -21.37 0.54
C ASP A 47 7.09 -19.86 0.20
N GLU A 48 5.97 -19.20 0.37
CA GLU A 48 5.83 -17.75 0.19
C GLU A 48 6.71 -16.97 1.18
N VAL A 49 6.64 -17.31 2.47
CA VAL A 49 7.48 -16.71 3.51
C VAL A 49 8.96 -16.98 3.25
N SER A 50 9.31 -18.23 2.91
CA SER A 50 10.71 -18.60 2.59
C SER A 50 11.26 -17.81 1.39
N THR A 51 10.42 -17.61 0.37
CA THR A 51 10.79 -16.83 -0.82
C THR A 51 11.03 -15.37 -0.45
N THR A 52 10.17 -14.78 0.38
CA THR A 52 10.34 -13.42 0.87
C THR A 52 11.65 -13.27 1.65
N LEU A 53 11.95 -14.17 2.57
CA LEU A 53 13.19 -14.15 3.34
C LEU A 53 14.43 -14.27 2.45
N LYS A 54 14.43 -15.18 1.47
CA LYS A 54 15.53 -15.31 0.50
C LYS A 54 15.75 -14.05 -0.34
N LEU A 55 14.67 -13.35 -0.71
CA LEU A 55 14.80 -12.07 -1.43
C LEU A 55 15.44 -10.99 -0.56
N GLN A 56 15.11 -10.96 0.73
CA GLN A 56 15.70 -10.03 1.70
C GLN A 56 17.20 -10.29 1.96
N GLU A 57 17.64 -11.54 1.76
CA GLU A 57 19.04 -11.97 1.87
C GLU A 57 19.81 -11.93 0.54
N SER A 58 19.19 -11.39 -0.52
CA SER A 58 19.80 -11.33 -1.86
C SER A 58 21.17 -10.63 -1.84
N ASP A 59 22.12 -11.15 -2.63
CA ASP A 59 23.41 -10.51 -2.89
C ASP A 59 23.33 -9.34 -3.88
N ASP A 60 22.21 -9.18 -4.58
CA ASP A 60 21.96 -8.05 -5.47
C ASP A 60 21.65 -6.80 -4.63
N GLU A 61 22.58 -5.82 -4.66
CA GLU A 61 22.48 -4.60 -3.85
C GLU A 61 21.21 -3.78 -4.18
N PHE A 62 20.84 -3.69 -5.45
CA PHE A 62 19.63 -2.96 -5.87
C PHE A 62 18.36 -3.66 -5.36
N LEU A 63 18.29 -4.99 -5.51
CA LEU A 63 17.16 -5.76 -5.00
C LEU A 63 17.08 -5.66 -3.48
N LYS A 64 18.20 -5.79 -2.79
CA LYS A 64 18.29 -5.68 -1.33
C LYS A 64 17.84 -4.31 -0.82
N GLU A 65 18.19 -3.23 -1.50
CA GLU A 65 17.75 -1.88 -1.16
C GLU A 65 16.22 -1.71 -1.31
N ILE A 66 15.63 -2.33 -2.34
CA ILE A 66 14.19 -2.23 -2.60
C ILE A 66 13.35 -3.08 -1.65
N VAL A 67 13.80 -4.30 -1.31
CA VAL A 67 12.98 -5.26 -0.56
C VAL A 67 13.20 -5.21 0.95
N ASN A 68 14.29 -4.63 1.43
CA ASN A 68 14.54 -4.49 2.85
C ASN A 68 14.02 -3.16 3.38
N VAL A 69 13.29 -3.23 4.49
CA VAL A 69 12.79 -2.06 5.19
C VAL A 69 13.75 -1.70 6.33
N ASN A 70 14.30 -0.48 6.28
CA ASN A 70 15.09 0.03 7.38
C ASN A 70 14.20 0.21 8.62
N LYS A 71 14.60 -0.37 9.74
CA LYS A 71 13.83 -0.27 10.98
C LYS A 71 13.92 1.14 11.56
N SER A 72 12.78 1.66 11.98
CA SER A 72 12.67 2.94 12.70
C SER A 72 12.80 2.79 14.22
N GLU A 73 12.71 1.55 14.73
CA GLU A 73 12.62 1.20 16.15
C GLU A 73 11.38 1.79 16.86
N VAL A 74 10.37 2.19 16.08
CA VAL A 74 9.08 2.68 16.58
C VAL A 74 7.96 1.74 16.12
N LEU A 75 7.33 1.05 17.05
CA LEU A 75 6.22 0.15 16.76
C LEU A 75 4.87 0.89 16.89
N MET A 76 3.91 0.51 16.07
CA MET A 76 2.58 1.12 16.04
C MET A 76 1.88 1.09 17.41
N GLY A 77 1.99 -0.03 18.13
CA GLY A 77 1.32 -0.21 19.42
C GLY A 77 1.96 0.53 20.60
N GLU A 78 3.20 0.98 20.49
CA GLU A 78 3.95 1.53 21.62
C GLU A 78 3.78 3.05 21.78
N MET A 79 3.66 3.76 20.69
CA MET A 79 3.73 5.24 20.66
C MET A 79 2.39 5.90 20.29
N GLY A 80 1.33 5.12 20.16
CA GLY A 80 0.00 5.64 19.82
C GLY A 80 -0.11 6.18 18.39
N VAL A 81 0.64 5.63 17.44
CA VAL A 81 0.49 5.93 16.02
C VAL A 81 -0.92 5.56 15.56
N GLY A 82 -1.58 6.42 14.77
CA GLY A 82 -2.98 6.27 14.38
C GLY A 82 -4.00 6.58 15.48
N SER A 83 -3.56 7.01 16.68
CA SER A 83 -4.41 7.30 17.85
C SER A 83 -4.12 8.66 18.48
N ARG A 84 -3.52 9.59 17.75
CA ARG A 84 -3.13 10.94 18.21
C ARG A 84 -2.11 10.95 19.36
N GLY A 85 -1.26 9.94 19.45
CA GLY A 85 -0.14 9.90 20.37
C GLY A 85 1.12 10.59 19.84
N ALA A 86 2.20 10.59 20.63
CA ALA A 86 3.49 11.17 20.21
C ALA A 86 4.06 10.50 18.94
N GLY A 87 3.84 9.20 18.77
CA GLY A 87 4.25 8.46 17.58
C GLY A 87 3.50 8.90 16.32
N ASP A 88 2.23 9.29 16.45
CA ASP A 88 1.43 9.80 15.35
C ASP A 88 2.04 11.09 14.76
N PHE A 89 2.39 12.04 15.62
CA PHE A 89 3.07 13.27 15.19
C PHE A 89 4.45 13.01 14.58
N PHE A 90 5.17 12.01 15.09
CA PHE A 90 6.45 11.61 14.52
C PHE A 90 6.27 11.06 13.09
N VAL A 91 5.34 10.11 12.90
CA VAL A 91 5.05 9.50 11.60
C VAL A 91 4.59 10.55 10.59
N HIS A 92 3.64 11.42 10.96
CA HIS A 92 3.12 12.45 10.05
C HIS A 92 4.19 13.44 9.62
N ARG A 93 5.11 13.83 10.51
CA ARG A 93 6.25 14.68 10.12
C ARG A 93 7.17 13.99 9.12
N LYS A 94 7.45 12.68 9.33
CA LYS A 94 8.29 11.92 8.39
C LYS A 94 7.63 11.73 7.03
N ILE A 95 6.33 11.47 7.00
CA ILE A 95 5.56 11.44 5.75
C ILE A 95 5.62 12.81 5.05
N ALA A 96 5.44 13.90 5.79
CA ALA A 96 5.51 15.25 5.22
C ALA A 96 6.90 15.58 4.65
N GLU A 97 8.00 15.18 5.32
CA GLU A 97 9.37 15.32 4.82
C GLU A 97 9.56 14.56 3.48
N ILE A 98 9.05 13.33 3.37
CA ILE A 98 9.12 12.53 2.14
C ILE A 98 8.32 13.20 1.02
N VAL A 99 7.09 13.60 1.30
CA VAL A 99 6.21 14.25 0.31
C VAL A 99 6.76 15.61 -0.13
N ALA A 100 7.39 16.38 0.77
CA ALA A 100 7.99 17.66 0.46
C ALA A 100 9.14 17.57 -0.57
N SER A 101 9.71 16.39 -0.80
CA SER A 101 10.70 16.16 -1.86
C SER A 101 10.09 16.02 -3.26
N THR A 102 8.77 15.93 -3.38
CA THR A 102 8.02 15.81 -4.64
C THR A 102 7.45 17.17 -5.08
N ASN A 103 6.75 17.18 -6.23
CA ASN A 103 6.02 18.36 -6.65
C ASN A 103 4.93 18.76 -5.65
N THR A 104 5.03 19.95 -5.08
CA THR A 104 4.15 20.51 -4.06
C THR A 104 3.26 21.63 -4.57
N ALA A 105 2.83 21.60 -5.84
CA ALA A 105 1.95 22.61 -6.43
C ALA A 105 0.53 22.68 -5.83
N SER A 106 0.33 22.19 -4.62
CA SER A 106 -0.91 22.27 -3.84
C SER A 106 -1.00 23.56 -3.02
N LEU A 107 -2.21 24.06 -2.81
CA LEU A 107 -2.47 25.21 -1.93
C LEU A 107 -2.35 24.86 -0.44
N VAL A 108 -2.78 23.64 -0.10
CA VAL A 108 -2.60 23.01 1.21
C VAL A 108 -2.04 21.63 0.97
N ASN A 109 -0.94 21.27 1.61
CA ASN A 109 -0.24 20.01 1.39
C ASN A 109 0.06 19.30 2.73
N PRO A 110 0.53 18.05 2.74
CA PRO A 110 0.76 17.28 3.97
C PRO A 110 1.74 17.94 4.98
N SER A 111 2.60 18.89 4.55
CA SER A 111 3.51 19.59 5.47
C SER A 111 2.79 20.50 6.45
N GLU A 112 1.58 20.93 6.12
CA GLU A 112 0.73 21.77 6.99
C GLU A 112 -0.03 20.94 8.02
N GLN A 113 -0.07 19.61 7.84
CA GLN A 113 -0.73 18.65 8.74
C GLN A 113 -2.20 18.98 9.01
N ASP A 114 -2.88 19.54 8.00
CA ASP A 114 -4.32 19.81 8.03
C ASP A 114 -5.15 18.55 7.77
N ASP A 115 -6.45 18.61 8.07
CA ASP A 115 -7.39 17.49 7.87
C ASP A 115 -7.62 17.13 6.39
N GLY A 116 -7.19 17.98 5.44
CA GLY A 116 -7.31 17.74 4.00
C GLY A 116 -6.28 18.52 3.18
N GLY A 117 -6.06 18.08 1.97
CA GLY A 117 -5.22 18.76 0.98
C GLY A 117 -6.06 19.46 -0.09
N VAL A 118 -5.54 20.56 -0.66
CA VAL A 118 -6.25 21.36 -1.66
C VAL A 118 -5.39 21.58 -2.89
N VAL A 119 -5.93 21.19 -4.05
CA VAL A 119 -5.35 21.50 -5.35
C VAL A 119 -6.27 22.50 -6.06
N LYS A 120 -5.68 23.57 -6.61
CA LYS A 120 -6.42 24.51 -7.43
C LYS A 120 -6.48 23.96 -8.85
N SER A 121 -7.67 23.66 -9.33
CA SER A 121 -7.91 23.46 -10.75
C SER A 121 -7.99 24.81 -11.44
N SER A 122 -7.31 24.97 -12.58
CA SER A 122 -7.34 26.20 -13.39
C SER A 122 -8.47 26.19 -14.41
N VAL A 123 -9.54 25.47 -14.16
CA VAL A 123 -10.70 25.41 -15.05
C VAL A 123 -11.60 26.62 -14.78
N SER A 124 -11.84 27.40 -15.81
CA SER A 124 -12.75 28.55 -15.81
C SER A 124 -14.22 28.14 -15.76
N ASP A 125 -15.16 29.04 -15.91
CA ASP A 125 -16.63 28.91 -15.74
C ASP A 125 -17.33 27.74 -16.47
N ASP A 126 -16.59 26.81 -17.08
CA ASP A 126 -17.11 25.66 -17.80
C ASP A 126 -17.31 24.43 -16.92
N GLU A 127 -18.17 23.50 -17.32
CA GLU A 127 -18.37 22.21 -16.66
C GLU A 127 -17.04 21.43 -16.56
N VAL A 128 -16.74 20.95 -15.33
CA VAL A 128 -15.57 20.15 -15.04
C VAL A 128 -16.01 18.78 -14.55
N TYR A 129 -15.50 17.73 -15.20
CA TYR A 129 -15.71 16.35 -14.76
C TYR A 129 -14.55 15.93 -13.86
N ILE A 130 -14.86 15.58 -12.61
CA ILE A 130 -13.88 15.09 -11.66
C ILE A 130 -13.94 13.56 -11.67
N THR A 131 -12.83 12.91 -11.98
CA THR A 131 -12.68 11.46 -11.96
C THR A 131 -11.86 11.07 -10.75
N THR A 132 -12.32 10.06 -10.02
CA THR A 132 -11.60 9.49 -8.89
C THR A 132 -11.41 7.99 -9.09
N ALA A 133 -10.28 7.47 -8.65
CA ALA A 133 -10.00 6.06 -8.60
C ALA A 133 -9.28 5.73 -7.29
N VAL A 134 -9.45 4.51 -6.78
CA VAL A 134 -8.74 4.02 -5.60
C VAL A 134 -8.40 2.55 -5.78
N ASP A 135 -7.17 2.19 -5.51
CA ASP A 135 -6.68 0.82 -5.52
C ASP A 135 -5.97 0.50 -4.21
N GLY A 136 -6.10 -0.74 -3.76
CA GLY A 136 -5.40 -1.27 -2.59
C GLY A 136 -4.24 -2.17 -2.98
N ILE A 137 -3.32 -2.39 -2.05
CA ILE A 137 -2.32 -3.44 -2.16
C ILE A 137 -2.85 -4.74 -1.55
N HIS A 138 -2.46 -5.85 -2.15
CA HIS A 138 -2.75 -7.19 -1.62
C HIS A 138 -1.54 -7.78 -0.89
N SER A 139 -1.74 -8.90 -0.20
CA SER A 139 -0.82 -9.51 0.77
C SER A 139 0.66 -9.56 0.36
N ARG A 140 1.00 -9.91 -0.87
CA ARG A 140 2.40 -9.96 -1.32
C ARG A 140 3.08 -8.61 -1.36
N LEU A 141 2.39 -7.60 -1.82
CA LEU A 141 2.93 -6.24 -1.89
C LEU A 141 3.10 -5.60 -0.51
N SER A 142 2.42 -6.13 0.52
CA SER A 142 2.64 -5.73 1.91
C SER A 142 4.05 -6.05 2.44
N GLU A 143 4.71 -7.04 1.83
CA GLU A 143 6.09 -7.41 2.16
C GLU A 143 7.13 -6.52 1.48
N TYR A 144 6.73 -5.80 0.44
CA TYR A 144 7.57 -4.90 -0.34
C TYR A 144 6.91 -3.52 -0.44
N PRO A 145 6.87 -2.75 0.66
CA PRO A 145 6.06 -1.54 0.74
C PRO A 145 6.38 -0.51 -0.35
N PHE A 146 7.65 -0.28 -0.67
CA PHE A 146 8.04 0.62 -1.76
C PHE A 146 7.43 0.19 -3.11
N LEU A 147 7.59 -1.07 -3.48
CA LEU A 147 7.01 -1.60 -4.72
C LEU A 147 5.48 -1.58 -4.67
N GLY A 148 4.89 -1.83 -3.50
CA GLY A 148 3.45 -1.70 -3.26
C GLY A 148 2.95 -0.30 -3.56
N GLY A 149 3.58 0.71 -2.98
CA GLY A 149 3.27 2.13 -3.19
C GLY A 149 3.43 2.54 -4.65
N PHE A 150 4.54 2.17 -5.27
CA PHE A 150 4.81 2.44 -6.68
C PHE A 150 3.75 1.80 -7.60
N HIS A 151 3.44 0.52 -7.36
CA HIS A 151 2.49 -0.23 -8.20
C HIS A 151 1.06 0.31 -8.08
N VAL A 152 0.57 0.50 -6.86
CA VAL A 152 -0.82 0.92 -6.61
C VAL A 152 -1.07 2.36 -7.09
N THR A 153 -0.09 3.26 -6.91
CA THR A 153 -0.20 4.63 -7.41
C THR A 153 -0.30 4.67 -8.93
N ARG A 154 0.54 3.87 -9.60
CA ARG A 154 0.48 3.75 -11.06
C ARG A 154 -0.85 3.14 -11.54
N ALA A 155 -1.43 2.20 -10.78
CA ALA A 155 -2.71 1.58 -11.13
C ALA A 155 -3.84 2.61 -11.04
N THR A 156 -3.98 3.30 -9.93
CA THR A 156 -5.06 4.28 -9.74
C THR A 156 -4.96 5.48 -10.71
N LEU A 157 -3.76 5.98 -10.99
CA LEU A 157 -3.55 7.04 -12.00
C LEU A 157 -3.93 6.58 -13.41
N ARG A 158 -3.55 5.35 -13.79
CA ARG A 158 -3.97 4.74 -15.05
C ARG A 158 -5.50 4.72 -15.17
N ASP A 159 -6.20 4.37 -14.10
CA ASP A 159 -7.65 4.27 -14.09
C ASP A 159 -8.33 5.64 -14.29
N VAL A 160 -7.76 6.70 -13.74
CA VAL A 160 -8.16 8.08 -14.03
C VAL A 160 -7.91 8.43 -15.50
N CYS A 161 -6.72 8.12 -16.03
CA CYS A 161 -6.37 8.43 -17.41
C CYS A 161 -7.25 7.68 -18.43
N VAL A 162 -7.56 6.40 -18.21
CA VAL A 162 -8.41 5.62 -19.13
C VAL A 162 -9.86 6.10 -19.15
N MET A 163 -10.29 6.80 -18.11
CA MET A 163 -11.59 7.49 -18.08
C MET A 163 -11.58 8.81 -18.83
N GLY A 164 -10.45 9.24 -19.36
CA GLY A 164 -10.30 10.47 -20.14
C GLY A 164 -10.10 11.73 -19.29
N ALA A 165 -9.66 11.57 -18.04
CA ALA A 165 -9.37 12.68 -17.16
C ALA A 165 -7.86 12.87 -16.97
N ASP A 166 -7.43 14.11 -16.79
CA ASP A 166 -6.07 14.45 -16.40
C ASP A 166 -5.94 14.36 -14.88
N PRO A 167 -5.04 13.52 -14.36
CA PRO A 167 -4.81 13.41 -12.92
C PRO A 167 -4.34 14.73 -12.31
N VAL A 168 -4.91 15.11 -11.17
CA VAL A 168 -4.59 16.38 -10.48
C VAL A 168 -4.23 16.18 -9.02
N ALA A 169 -4.55 15.01 -8.43
CA ALA A 169 -4.25 14.73 -7.03
C ALA A 169 -4.12 13.23 -6.75
N ILE A 170 -3.24 12.90 -5.81
CA ILE A 170 -3.06 11.57 -5.23
C ILE A 170 -3.40 11.63 -3.74
N LEU A 171 -4.08 10.60 -3.25
CA LEU A 171 -4.40 10.40 -1.85
C LEU A 171 -3.85 9.05 -1.39
N SER A 172 -3.48 8.92 -0.12
CA SER A 172 -2.92 7.67 0.41
C SER A 172 -3.57 7.29 1.72
N ASP A 173 -3.92 6.01 1.88
CA ASP A 173 -4.44 5.47 3.12
C ASP A 173 -3.59 4.26 3.53
N VAL A 174 -3.06 4.29 4.76
CA VAL A 174 -2.12 3.28 5.25
C VAL A 174 -2.53 2.75 6.61
N HIS A 175 -2.50 1.44 6.76
CA HIS A 175 -2.85 0.74 7.98
C HIS A 175 -1.75 -0.25 8.35
N LEU A 176 -1.29 -0.20 9.60
CA LEU A 176 -0.25 -1.07 10.09
C LEU A 176 -0.68 -1.74 11.40
N ALA A 177 -0.42 -3.03 11.54
CA ALA A 177 -0.73 -3.78 12.74
C ALA A 177 0.23 -3.40 13.90
N ASP A 178 -0.12 -3.78 15.14
CA ASP A 178 0.51 -3.31 16.38
C ASP A 178 2.01 -3.56 16.48
N ASP A 179 2.47 -4.70 15.97
CA ASP A 179 3.88 -5.10 16.02
C ASP A 179 4.65 -4.67 14.76
N GLY A 180 4.00 -3.94 13.83
CA GLY A 180 4.61 -3.48 12.60
C GLY A 180 5.54 -2.28 12.83
N ASP A 181 6.73 -2.33 12.24
CA ASP A 181 7.62 -1.17 12.21
C ASP A 181 7.07 -0.09 11.26
N VAL A 182 6.97 1.13 11.74
CA VAL A 182 6.44 2.28 10.97
C VAL A 182 7.29 2.63 9.74
N ALA A 183 8.51 2.11 9.63
CA ALA A 183 9.31 2.24 8.42
C ALA A 183 8.61 1.66 7.17
N LYS A 184 7.74 0.67 7.32
CA LYS A 184 6.88 0.18 6.23
C LYS A 184 5.98 1.28 5.65
N ILE A 185 5.49 2.19 6.50
CA ILE A 185 4.69 3.36 6.07
C ILE A 185 5.55 4.32 5.27
N PHE A 186 6.77 4.59 5.73
CA PHE A 186 7.69 5.50 5.05
C PHE A 186 8.11 4.95 3.68
N ASP A 187 8.45 3.68 3.64
CA ASP A 187 8.86 2.99 2.43
C ASP A 187 7.73 2.96 1.39
N PHE A 188 6.51 2.64 1.81
CA PHE A 188 5.32 2.72 0.96
C PHE A 188 5.10 4.15 0.42
N THR A 189 5.17 5.15 1.31
CA THR A 189 5.00 6.56 0.93
C THR A 189 6.08 7.01 -0.05
N ALA A 190 7.32 6.55 0.11
CA ALA A 190 8.39 6.81 -0.84
C ALA A 190 8.09 6.21 -2.23
N GLY A 191 7.49 5.02 -2.30
CA GLY A 191 7.02 4.42 -3.56
C GLY A 191 5.92 5.24 -4.24
N VAL A 192 4.95 5.75 -3.45
CA VAL A 192 3.91 6.68 -3.94
C VAL A 192 4.55 7.97 -4.45
N ALA A 193 5.48 8.54 -3.68
CA ALA A 193 6.18 9.77 -4.02
C ALA A 193 7.00 9.64 -5.32
N ALA A 194 7.66 8.51 -5.53
CA ALA A 194 8.41 8.26 -6.76
C ALA A 194 7.53 8.32 -8.02
N VAL A 195 6.31 7.78 -7.96
CA VAL A 195 5.37 7.89 -9.08
C VAL A 195 4.83 9.31 -9.21
N SER A 196 4.47 9.96 -8.09
CA SER A 196 4.04 11.36 -8.04
C SER A 196 5.02 12.28 -8.78
N GLU A 197 6.31 12.13 -8.51
CA GLU A 197 7.39 12.89 -9.16
C GLU A 197 7.49 12.59 -10.66
N LEU A 198 7.41 11.29 -11.05
CA LEU A 198 7.52 10.88 -12.45
C LEU A 198 6.39 11.42 -13.34
N VAL A 199 5.19 11.61 -12.79
CA VAL A 199 4.01 12.06 -13.55
C VAL A 199 3.61 13.50 -13.24
N ASP A 200 4.33 14.18 -12.36
CA ASP A 200 4.06 15.57 -11.94
C ASP A 200 2.66 15.77 -11.36
N VAL A 201 2.19 14.80 -10.54
CA VAL A 201 0.89 14.84 -9.85
C VAL A 201 1.09 14.81 -8.34
N PRO A 202 0.67 15.85 -7.58
CA PRO A 202 0.96 15.97 -6.15
C PRO A 202 0.18 14.97 -5.27
N ILE A 203 0.82 14.53 -4.18
CA ILE A 203 0.15 13.87 -3.06
C ILE A 203 -0.43 14.94 -2.15
N VAL A 204 -1.75 14.95 -1.95
CA VAL A 204 -2.44 16.08 -1.28
C VAL A 204 -3.11 15.70 0.03
N ALA A 205 -3.39 14.44 0.27
CA ALA A 205 -4.03 13.98 1.51
C ALA A 205 -3.70 12.52 1.81
N GLY A 206 -3.87 12.14 3.07
CA GLY A 206 -3.68 10.77 3.49
C GLY A 206 -4.25 10.49 4.87
N SER A 207 -4.32 9.21 5.20
CA SER A 207 -4.74 8.70 6.50
C SER A 207 -3.74 7.65 6.98
N THR A 208 -3.50 7.61 8.28
CA THR A 208 -2.64 6.61 8.93
C THR A 208 -3.39 6.00 10.08
N LEU A 209 -3.66 4.72 10.00
CA LEU A 209 -4.46 3.99 10.98
C LEU A 209 -3.75 2.72 11.45
N ARG A 210 -4.18 2.25 12.62
CA ARG A 210 -3.85 0.92 13.11
C ARG A 210 -4.82 -0.10 12.52
N VAL A 211 -4.31 -1.24 12.01
CA VAL A 211 -5.18 -2.31 11.48
C VAL A 211 -6.03 -2.91 12.61
N GLY A 212 -7.33 -3.01 12.38
CA GLY A 212 -8.22 -3.85 13.18
C GLY A 212 -8.62 -3.35 14.55
N GLY A 213 -8.38 -2.10 14.91
CA GLY A 213 -8.81 -1.53 16.20
C GLY A 213 -7.93 -2.00 17.36
N ASP A 214 -8.50 -2.69 18.37
CA ASP A 214 -7.86 -2.80 19.68
C ASP A 214 -6.76 -3.88 19.82
N MET A 215 -6.73 -4.93 19.00
CA MET A 215 -5.70 -5.96 19.11
C MET A 215 -5.54 -6.77 17.81
N VAL A 216 -4.80 -6.27 16.85
CA VAL A 216 -4.28 -7.10 15.76
C VAL A 216 -2.81 -7.37 16.03
N LEU A 217 -2.52 -8.54 16.56
CA LEU A 217 -1.15 -9.02 16.72
C LEU A 217 -0.52 -9.27 15.35
N GLY A 218 0.72 -8.86 15.20
CA GLY A 218 1.48 -9.03 13.97
C GLY A 218 1.87 -7.72 13.30
N ASP A 219 2.52 -7.82 12.18
CA ASP A 219 3.15 -6.74 11.44
C ASP A 219 2.49 -6.46 10.08
N ARG A 220 1.24 -6.91 9.92
CA ARG A 220 0.51 -6.76 8.65
C ARG A 220 0.37 -5.28 8.28
N PHE A 221 0.69 -5.00 7.04
CA PHE A 221 0.53 -3.72 6.40
C PHE A 221 -0.56 -3.80 5.33
N VAL A 222 -1.50 -2.88 5.37
CA VAL A 222 -2.59 -2.74 4.38
C VAL A 222 -2.66 -1.28 3.98
N SER A 223 -2.82 -1.01 2.70
CA SER A 223 -2.89 0.36 2.22
C SER A 223 -3.70 0.47 0.94
N ALA A 224 -4.11 1.69 0.65
CA ALA A 224 -4.73 2.07 -0.61
C ALA A 224 -4.19 3.41 -1.08
N VAL A 225 -4.25 3.65 -2.39
CA VAL A 225 -3.98 4.95 -2.98
C VAL A 225 -5.18 5.35 -3.82
N GLY A 226 -5.65 6.57 -3.61
CA GLY A 226 -6.65 7.22 -4.45
C GLY A 226 -6.00 8.21 -5.39
N SER A 227 -6.64 8.46 -6.51
CA SER A 227 -6.30 9.57 -7.40
C SER A 227 -7.55 10.32 -7.85
N VAL A 228 -7.37 11.59 -8.13
CA VAL A 228 -8.41 12.48 -8.64
C VAL A 228 -7.92 13.05 -9.95
N GLY A 229 -8.80 13.08 -10.94
CA GLY A 229 -8.54 13.74 -12.20
C GLY A 229 -9.68 14.65 -12.61
N VAL A 230 -9.42 15.56 -13.51
CA VAL A 230 -10.38 16.50 -14.06
C VAL A 230 -10.41 16.44 -15.59
N SER A 231 -11.56 16.69 -16.16
CA SER A 231 -11.73 16.78 -17.60
C SER A 231 -12.81 17.81 -17.94
N PRO A 232 -12.66 18.60 -19.02
CA PRO A 232 -13.75 19.43 -19.53
C PRO A 232 -14.78 18.61 -20.35
N TYR A 233 -14.49 17.31 -20.58
CA TYR A 233 -15.35 16.43 -21.38
C TYR A 233 -15.93 15.30 -20.51
N PRO A 234 -17.10 14.76 -20.91
CA PRO A 234 -17.67 13.58 -20.26
C PRO A 234 -16.67 12.40 -20.22
N PRO A 235 -16.66 11.62 -19.15
CA PRO A 235 -15.72 10.51 -19.03
C PRO A 235 -15.97 9.44 -20.10
N THR A 236 -14.91 8.78 -20.51
CA THR A 236 -14.97 7.60 -21.39
C THR A 236 -15.41 6.39 -20.56
N ALA A 237 -16.68 6.03 -20.68
CA ALA A 237 -17.23 4.91 -19.93
C ALA A 237 -17.21 3.63 -20.77
N ARG A 238 -16.98 2.49 -20.12
CA ARG A 238 -16.97 1.16 -20.72
C ARG A 238 -18.31 0.81 -21.43
N LYS A 239 -19.41 1.40 -20.97
CA LYS A 239 -20.76 1.24 -21.55
C LYS A 239 -20.88 1.70 -23.01
N GLY A 240 -19.96 2.58 -23.48
CA GLY A 240 -19.92 3.06 -24.86
C GLY A 240 -18.98 2.23 -25.77
N ALA A 241 -18.36 1.17 -25.29
CA ALA A 241 -17.44 0.35 -26.07
C ALA A 241 -18.17 -0.43 -27.17
N THR A 242 -17.62 -0.42 -28.38
CA THR A 242 -18.07 -1.23 -29.54
C THR A 242 -16.97 -2.23 -29.92
N GLU A 243 -17.32 -3.25 -30.75
CA GLU A 243 -16.33 -4.22 -31.23
C GLU A 243 -15.17 -3.58 -32.03
N GLU A 244 -15.44 -2.45 -32.67
CA GLU A 244 -14.42 -1.69 -33.41
C GLU A 244 -13.37 -1.04 -32.50
N ILE A 245 -13.79 -0.56 -31.32
CA ILE A 245 -12.88 0.04 -30.33
C ILE A 245 -11.93 -1.03 -29.79
N GLY A 246 -12.41 -2.26 -29.56
CA GLY A 246 -11.60 -3.38 -29.08
C GLY A 246 -10.49 -3.83 -30.05
N ARG A 247 -10.61 -3.52 -31.33
CA ARG A 247 -9.62 -3.88 -32.37
C ARG A 247 -8.49 -2.86 -32.51
N ALA A 248 -8.64 -1.68 -31.98
CA ALA A 248 -7.65 -0.60 -32.10
C ALA A 248 -6.41 -0.77 -31.17
N HIS A 249 -6.42 -1.76 -30.28
CA HIS A 249 -5.40 -1.97 -29.26
C HIS A 249 -4.71 -3.33 -29.32
N VAL A 250 -4.66 -3.95 -30.49
CA VAL A 250 -3.90 -5.20 -30.72
C VAL A 250 -2.63 -4.90 -31.50
#